data_7ecc68ff26a3a624472569ac2d1acf3c
#
_entry.id   7ecc68ff26a3a624472569ac2d1acf3c
#
_cell.length_a   1.000
_cell.length_b   1.000
_cell.length_c   1.000
_cell.angle_alpha   90.00
_cell.angle_beta   90.00
_cell.angle_gamma   90.00
#
_symmetry.space_group_name_H-M   'P 1'
#
loop_
_entity.id
_entity.type
_entity.pdbx_description
1 polymer ?
#
loop_
_entity_poly.entity_id
_entity_poly.type
_entity_poly.pdbx_seq_one_letter_code
_entity_poly.pdbx_strand_id
1 'polypeptide(L)'
;NRGFRIQFNSAIGPYKGGLRFHPSVYSGIIKFLGFEQILKNSLTGLPIGGAKGGSDFDPKGKSDGEVMRFCQSFMTELYRHIGPDTDVPAGDIGTGAREIGYMYGQYKRLRNEFTGVLTGKGLDWGGTLARTEATGYGLCYFMNAALKDKGTSFEGKTIVVSGSGNVAIYATEKATQLGGKVVALSDSTGYVYDPEGIDLAAVKEIKEVKRGRIKEYLKYRPKAEYKDGCSGIWTIKCDIALPCATQNEINEESAKILVKNGVQAVGEGANMPSTIEATNVFLNAGILFGPAKAANAGGVATSALEMCQNSMRYSWTFEEVDAKLKDIMVN
;
A
#
# COMPACT_ATOMS: atom_id res chain seq x y z
N ASN A 1 5.44 9.56 25.93
CA ASN A 1 5.09 8.49 24.98
C ASN A 1 6.10 7.36 25.06
N ARG A 2 5.68 6.16 24.68
CA ARG A 2 6.55 4.98 24.59
C ARG A 2 6.85 4.67 23.14
N GLY A 3 8.11 4.37 22.82
CA GLY A 3 8.56 3.97 21.50
C GLY A 3 9.05 2.53 21.47
N PHE A 4 8.91 1.88 20.33
CA PHE A 4 9.30 0.48 20.11
C PHE A 4 9.96 0.34 18.74
N ARG A 5 11.00 -0.48 18.66
CA ARG A 5 11.54 -1.03 17.41
C ARG A 5 11.82 -2.50 17.60
N ILE A 6 11.14 -3.34 16.85
CA ILE A 6 11.31 -4.78 16.86
C ILE A 6 12.07 -5.17 15.59
N GLN A 7 13.30 -5.52 15.76
CA GLN A 7 14.18 -6.09 14.74
C GLN A 7 13.94 -7.61 14.73
N PHE A 8 13.00 -8.05 13.86
CA PHE A 8 12.43 -9.38 14.00
C PHE A 8 13.31 -10.47 13.36
N ASN A 9 13.76 -10.25 12.11
CA ASN A 9 14.60 -11.21 11.40
C ASN A 9 15.45 -10.51 10.33
N SER A 10 16.74 -10.84 10.28
CA SER A 10 17.71 -10.34 9.30
C SER A 10 18.44 -11.45 8.53
N ALA A 11 17.86 -12.64 8.46
CA ALA A 11 18.53 -13.80 7.83
C ALA A 11 18.83 -13.59 6.35
N ILE A 12 18.03 -12.77 5.64
CA ILE A 12 18.16 -12.51 4.21
C ILE A 12 18.59 -11.07 3.87
N GLY A 13 18.75 -10.21 4.87
CA GLY A 13 19.17 -8.82 4.65
C GLY A 13 18.89 -7.91 5.85
N PRO A 14 19.21 -6.62 5.77
CA PRO A 14 19.00 -5.67 6.85
C PRO A 14 17.52 -5.62 7.26
N TYR A 15 17.28 -5.36 8.53
CA TYR A 15 15.92 -5.20 9.04
C TYR A 15 15.18 -4.09 8.28
N LYS A 16 13.94 -4.34 7.89
CA LYS A 16 13.14 -3.40 7.08
C LYS A 16 11.69 -3.40 7.52
N GLY A 17 11.15 -2.21 7.75
CA GLY A 17 9.71 -2.05 8.03
C GLY A 17 9.37 -0.70 8.64
N GLY A 18 8.07 -0.35 8.57
CA GLY A 18 7.56 0.97 8.91
C GLY A 18 7.58 1.30 10.40
N LEU A 19 7.41 2.58 10.69
CA LEU A 19 7.17 3.14 12.03
C LEU A 19 5.71 3.61 12.09
N ARG A 20 4.94 3.15 13.06
CA ARG A 20 3.54 3.54 13.27
C ARG A 20 3.42 4.51 14.44
N PHE A 21 2.84 5.68 14.22
CA PHE A 21 2.49 6.62 15.27
C PHE A 21 0.98 6.67 15.45
N HIS A 22 0.50 6.02 16.49
CA HIS A 22 -0.92 5.91 16.79
C HIS A 22 -1.15 5.56 18.27
N PRO A 23 -2.16 6.12 18.94
CA PRO A 23 -2.41 5.85 20.37
C PRO A 23 -2.57 4.39 20.75
N SER A 24 -3.00 3.54 19.82
CA SER A 24 -3.15 2.10 20.05
C SER A 24 -1.85 1.31 20.01
N VAL A 25 -0.71 1.94 19.73
CA VAL A 25 0.57 1.24 19.61
C VAL A 25 1.07 0.76 20.97
N TYR A 26 1.36 -0.53 21.04
CA TYR A 26 2.04 -1.18 22.15
C TYR A 26 2.92 -2.32 21.62
N SER A 27 3.78 -2.89 22.47
CA SER A 27 4.78 -3.87 22.03
C SER A 27 4.18 -5.09 21.32
N GLY A 28 3.02 -5.58 21.73
CA GLY A 28 2.35 -6.74 21.13
C GLY A 28 1.93 -6.48 19.67
N ILE A 29 1.35 -5.32 19.38
CA ILE A 29 1.02 -4.92 17.99
C ILE A 29 2.29 -4.83 17.15
N ILE A 30 3.35 -4.22 17.67
CA ILE A 30 4.61 -4.06 16.91
C ILE A 30 5.27 -5.41 16.64
N LYS A 31 5.24 -6.35 17.60
CA LYS A 31 5.72 -7.72 17.40
C LYS A 31 4.94 -8.45 16.30
N PHE A 32 3.61 -8.38 16.35
CA PHE A 32 2.75 -8.99 15.34
C PHE A 32 3.02 -8.41 13.93
N LEU A 33 3.06 -7.08 13.81
CA LEU A 33 3.35 -6.41 12.55
C LEU A 33 4.78 -6.70 12.05
N GLY A 34 5.74 -6.87 12.94
CA GLY A 34 7.11 -7.29 12.59
C GLY A 34 7.16 -8.71 12.04
N PHE A 35 6.40 -9.62 12.64
CA PHE A 35 6.23 -10.98 12.13
C PHE A 35 5.61 -10.99 10.73
N GLU A 36 4.53 -10.24 10.51
CA GLU A 36 3.92 -10.12 9.18
C GLU A 36 4.89 -9.53 8.15
N GLN A 37 5.74 -8.59 8.60
CA GLN A 37 6.68 -7.92 7.71
C GLN A 37 7.75 -8.87 7.16
N ILE A 38 8.20 -9.86 7.92
CA ILE A 38 9.18 -10.86 7.40
C ILE A 38 8.59 -11.67 6.26
N LEU A 39 7.33 -12.08 6.36
CA LEU A 39 6.65 -12.83 5.31
C LEU A 39 6.49 -11.98 4.04
N LYS A 40 6.05 -10.74 4.22
CA LYS A 40 5.88 -9.81 3.11
C LYS A 40 7.19 -9.50 2.38
N ASN A 41 8.26 -9.24 3.13
CA ASN A 41 9.56 -8.90 2.56
C ASN A 41 10.19 -10.10 1.84
N SER A 42 10.09 -11.30 2.40
CA SER A 42 10.63 -12.51 1.77
C SER A 42 9.99 -12.82 0.42
N LEU A 43 8.69 -12.52 0.26
CA LEU A 43 7.97 -12.72 -1.00
C LEU A 43 8.42 -11.79 -2.14
N THR A 44 9.17 -10.72 -1.84
CA THR A 44 9.75 -9.87 -2.90
C THR A 44 10.98 -10.48 -3.55
N GLY A 45 11.57 -11.53 -2.97
CA GLY A 45 12.85 -12.08 -3.41
C GLY A 45 14.07 -11.17 -3.18
N LEU A 46 13.85 -10.00 -2.55
CA LEU A 46 14.92 -9.01 -2.33
C LEU A 46 15.64 -9.28 -0.99
N PRO A 47 16.93 -8.90 -0.87
CA PRO A 47 17.72 -9.13 0.34
C PRO A 47 17.38 -8.12 1.45
N ILE A 48 16.16 -8.18 1.94
CA ILE A 48 15.64 -7.35 3.04
C ILE A 48 14.98 -8.22 4.11
N GLY A 49 15.38 -8.03 5.34
CA GLY A 49 14.79 -8.68 6.51
C GLY A 49 13.48 -8.00 6.93
N GLY A 50 13.01 -8.32 8.13
CA GLY A 50 11.75 -7.79 8.65
C GLY A 50 11.89 -7.11 10.00
N ALA A 51 11.29 -5.94 10.12
CA ALA A 51 11.17 -5.19 11.36
C ALA A 51 9.87 -4.38 11.38
N LYS A 52 9.51 -3.92 12.57
CA LYS A 52 8.44 -2.94 12.76
C LYS A 52 8.75 -2.07 13.97
N GLY A 53 8.27 -0.84 13.93
CA GLY A 53 8.41 0.06 15.07
C GLY A 53 7.24 1.02 15.17
N GLY A 54 7.32 1.90 16.15
CA GLY A 54 6.32 2.93 16.34
C GLY A 54 6.25 3.45 17.76
N SER A 55 5.24 4.26 18.00
CA SER A 55 4.96 4.87 19.31
C SER A 55 3.47 5.08 19.51
N ASP A 56 3.05 5.15 20.76
CA ASP A 56 1.72 5.57 21.19
C ASP A 56 1.45 7.08 21.03
N PHE A 57 2.37 7.80 20.39
CA PHE A 57 2.20 9.20 20.03
C PHE A 57 1.10 9.35 18.97
N ASP A 58 0.16 10.28 19.20
CA ASP A 58 -0.88 10.64 18.23
C ASP A 58 -0.49 11.94 17.50
N PRO A 59 -0.16 11.89 16.20
CA PRO A 59 0.16 13.09 15.42
C PRO A 59 -1.08 13.92 15.05
N LYS A 60 -2.30 13.37 15.21
CA LYS A 60 -3.53 14.09 14.87
C LYS A 60 -3.73 15.30 15.75
N GLY A 61 -4.07 16.43 15.15
CA GLY A 61 -4.31 17.68 15.87
C GLY A 61 -3.06 18.33 16.46
N LYS A 62 -1.88 17.81 16.18
CA LYS A 62 -0.60 18.40 16.56
C LYS A 62 -0.07 19.34 15.47
N SER A 63 0.56 20.43 15.89
CA SER A 63 1.28 21.32 14.99
C SER A 63 2.52 20.64 14.41
N ASP A 64 3.00 21.13 13.27
CA ASP A 64 4.24 20.65 12.64
C ASP A 64 5.43 20.72 13.61
N GLY A 65 5.52 21.77 14.42
CA GLY A 65 6.58 21.92 15.41
C GLY A 65 6.51 20.88 16.53
N GLU A 66 5.32 20.48 16.99
CA GLU A 66 5.14 19.41 17.98
C GLU A 66 5.53 18.05 17.40
N VAL A 67 5.08 17.75 16.17
CA VAL A 67 5.42 16.51 15.47
C VAL A 67 6.91 16.44 15.20
N MET A 68 7.54 17.55 14.77
CA MET A 68 8.99 17.62 14.53
C MET A 68 9.78 17.34 15.83
N ARG A 69 9.42 17.96 16.94
CA ARG A 69 10.10 17.74 18.23
C ARG A 69 9.98 16.28 18.68
N PHE A 70 8.79 15.69 18.51
CA PHE A 70 8.61 14.27 18.80
C PHE A 70 9.49 13.38 17.92
N CYS A 71 9.50 13.60 16.60
CA CYS A 71 10.33 12.84 15.65
C CYS A 71 11.82 12.96 15.97
N GLN A 72 12.27 14.15 16.34
CA GLN A 72 13.67 14.40 16.74
C GLN A 72 14.01 13.65 18.04
N SER A 73 13.16 13.70 19.05
CA SER A 73 13.32 12.96 20.31
C SER A 73 13.33 11.45 20.09
N PHE A 74 12.37 10.94 19.29
CA PHE A 74 12.30 9.53 18.94
C PHE A 74 13.56 9.05 18.22
N MET A 75 14.06 9.82 17.26
CA MET A 75 15.29 9.49 16.52
C MET A 75 16.53 9.58 17.39
N THR A 76 16.58 10.49 18.38
CA THR A 76 17.70 10.60 19.33
C THR A 76 17.92 9.31 20.13
N GLU A 77 16.86 8.56 20.38
CA GLU A 77 16.96 7.23 21.00
C GLU A 77 17.21 6.11 19.97
N LEU A 78 16.58 6.21 18.81
CA LEU A 78 16.58 5.14 17.80
C LEU A 78 17.89 5.07 16.98
N TYR A 79 18.58 6.18 16.74
CA TYR A 79 19.68 6.27 15.76
C TYR A 79 20.84 5.29 15.99
N ARG A 80 21.04 4.86 17.24
CA ARG A 80 22.10 3.91 17.61
C ARG A 80 21.83 2.48 17.13
N HIS A 81 20.59 2.19 16.78
CA HIS A 81 20.10 0.85 16.47
C HIS A 81 19.76 0.67 14.99
N ILE A 82 19.83 1.73 14.19
CA ILE A 82 19.47 1.73 12.79
C ILE A 82 20.62 2.21 11.90
N GLY A 83 20.55 1.92 10.63
CA GLY A 83 21.54 2.31 9.64
C GLY A 83 21.24 1.68 8.29
N PRO A 84 21.88 2.14 7.20
CA PRO A 84 21.58 1.67 5.83
C PRO A 84 21.79 0.16 5.66
N ASP A 85 22.75 -0.42 6.39
CA ASP A 85 23.13 -1.83 6.29
C ASP A 85 22.64 -2.68 7.49
N THR A 86 21.98 -2.05 8.47
CA THR A 86 21.53 -2.72 9.69
C THR A 86 20.02 -2.80 9.76
N ASP A 87 19.36 -1.62 9.76
CA ASP A 87 17.92 -1.50 9.92
C ASP A 87 17.43 -0.22 9.25
N VAL A 88 16.53 -0.36 8.28
CA VAL A 88 16.02 0.76 7.48
C VAL A 88 14.51 0.93 7.71
N PRO A 89 14.13 1.81 8.66
CA PRO A 89 12.72 2.13 8.88
C PRO A 89 12.07 2.86 7.69
N ALA A 90 10.74 2.83 7.67
CA ALA A 90 9.91 3.48 6.65
C ALA A 90 8.66 4.12 7.28
N GLY A 91 7.82 4.74 6.46
CA GLY A 91 6.51 5.22 6.88
C GLY A 91 5.50 4.09 7.12
N ASP A 92 4.51 4.40 7.93
CA ASP A 92 3.33 3.60 8.23
C ASP A 92 2.19 4.53 8.69
N ILE A 93 1.13 4.02 9.33
CA ILE A 93 0.06 4.85 9.90
C ILE A 93 0.65 5.93 10.81
N GLY A 94 0.26 7.18 10.59
CA GLY A 94 0.72 8.34 11.35
C GLY A 94 2.16 8.78 11.06
N THR A 95 2.83 8.16 10.08
CA THR A 95 4.21 8.48 9.69
C THR A 95 4.32 8.55 8.17
N GLY A 96 4.22 9.74 7.64
CA GLY A 96 4.34 10.03 6.21
C GLY A 96 5.68 10.69 5.86
N ALA A 97 5.74 11.31 4.68
CA ALA A 97 6.92 11.98 4.16
C ALA A 97 7.44 13.08 5.12
N ARG A 98 6.52 13.81 5.77
CA ARG A 98 6.85 14.86 6.75
C ARG A 98 7.61 14.28 7.95
N GLU A 99 7.09 13.24 8.57
CA GLU A 99 7.70 12.59 9.74
C GLU A 99 9.02 11.92 9.35
N ILE A 100 9.09 11.27 8.20
CA ILE A 100 10.34 10.71 7.66
C ILE A 100 11.38 11.82 7.47
N GLY A 101 10.99 12.97 6.95
CA GLY A 101 11.88 14.12 6.80
C GLY A 101 12.45 14.62 8.13
N TYR A 102 11.61 14.76 9.15
CA TYR A 102 12.05 15.18 10.48
C TYR A 102 12.99 14.16 11.13
N MET A 103 12.70 12.88 11.01
CA MET A 103 13.56 11.81 11.54
C MET A 103 14.88 11.71 10.78
N TYR A 104 14.85 11.83 9.46
CA TYR A 104 16.07 11.81 8.64
C TYR A 104 16.99 12.99 8.95
N GLY A 105 16.43 14.21 9.05
CA GLY A 105 17.20 15.39 9.44
C GLY A 105 17.88 15.24 10.80
N GLN A 106 17.20 14.66 11.78
CA GLN A 106 17.78 14.40 13.10
C GLN A 106 18.85 13.30 13.05
N TYR A 107 18.64 12.21 12.31
CA TYR A 107 19.65 11.18 12.11
C TYR A 107 20.93 11.77 11.49
N LYS A 108 20.78 12.56 10.42
CA LYS A 108 21.89 13.25 9.78
C LYS A 108 22.69 14.14 10.76
N ARG A 109 22.00 14.87 11.64
CA ARG A 109 22.65 15.69 12.67
C ARG A 109 23.43 14.88 13.68
N LEU A 110 22.89 13.75 14.12
CA LEU A 110 23.52 12.90 15.15
C LEU A 110 24.68 12.09 14.61
N ARG A 111 24.57 11.56 13.40
CA ARG A 111 25.58 10.72 12.75
C ARG A 111 26.60 11.49 11.92
N ASN A 112 26.28 12.72 11.52
CA ASN A 112 27.04 13.50 10.54
C ASN A 112 27.23 12.72 9.20
N GLU A 113 26.20 11.97 8.79
CA GLU A 113 26.21 11.12 7.59
C GLU A 113 24.99 11.43 6.72
N PHE A 114 25.19 11.49 5.40
CA PHE A 114 24.11 11.50 4.42
C PHE A 114 24.01 10.11 3.80
N THR A 115 23.09 9.29 4.30
CA THR A 115 23.01 7.85 4.00
C THR A 115 21.57 7.39 3.78
N GLY A 116 21.39 6.18 3.27
CA GLY A 116 20.08 5.55 2.95
C GLY A 116 19.36 4.92 4.15
N VAL A 117 19.42 5.54 5.31
CA VAL A 117 18.91 4.96 6.57
C VAL A 117 17.39 4.85 6.67
N LEU A 118 16.62 5.65 5.99
CA LEU A 118 15.17 5.66 5.97
C LEU A 118 14.67 5.53 4.53
N THR A 119 13.47 5.01 4.32
CA THR A 119 12.79 5.06 3.03
C THR A 119 11.48 5.84 3.10
N GLY A 120 11.01 6.29 1.93
CA GLY A 120 9.92 7.28 1.84
C GLY A 120 10.43 8.71 1.97
N LYS A 121 11.69 8.91 1.61
CA LYS A 121 12.35 10.23 1.61
C LYS A 121 11.82 11.10 0.48
N GLY A 122 11.97 12.41 0.61
CA GLY A 122 11.74 13.35 -0.49
C GLY A 122 12.75 13.17 -1.63
N LEU A 123 12.35 13.48 -2.85
CA LEU A 123 13.19 13.29 -4.05
C LEU A 123 14.50 14.05 -3.97
N ASP A 124 14.51 15.25 -3.38
CA ASP A 124 15.70 16.11 -3.25
C ASP A 124 16.76 15.57 -2.28
N TRP A 125 16.42 14.53 -1.49
CA TRP A 125 17.31 14.01 -0.46
C TRP A 125 17.31 12.48 -0.35
N GLY A 126 17.24 11.82 -1.52
CA GLY A 126 17.45 10.39 -1.67
C GLY A 126 16.18 9.54 -1.76
N GLY A 127 15.02 10.15 -2.00
CA GLY A 127 13.78 9.46 -2.30
C GLY A 127 13.77 8.84 -3.70
N THR A 128 12.76 8.03 -3.97
CA THR A 128 12.54 7.39 -5.26
C THR A 128 11.22 7.79 -5.90
N LEU A 129 11.20 7.82 -7.22
CA LEU A 129 9.98 7.92 -8.02
C LEU A 129 9.14 6.64 -7.90
N ALA A 130 7.91 6.67 -8.40
CA ALA A 130 6.95 5.57 -8.40
C ALA A 130 6.57 5.01 -7.01
N ARG A 131 6.96 5.65 -5.90
CA ARG A 131 6.67 5.14 -4.54
C ARG A 131 5.19 5.25 -4.18
N THR A 132 4.52 6.30 -4.65
CA THR A 132 3.09 6.54 -4.40
C THR A 132 2.25 5.52 -5.16
N GLU A 133 2.64 5.20 -6.37
CA GLU A 133 1.99 4.28 -7.30
C GLU A 133 2.22 2.81 -6.93
N ALA A 134 3.34 2.53 -6.28
CA ALA A 134 3.95 1.21 -6.17
C ALA A 134 3.02 0.10 -5.66
N THR A 135 2.18 0.36 -4.67
CA THR A 135 1.31 -0.67 -4.12
C THR A 135 0.19 -1.03 -5.11
N GLY A 136 -0.45 -0.03 -5.72
CA GLY A 136 -1.50 -0.23 -6.72
C GLY A 136 -0.95 -0.85 -8.02
N TYR A 137 0.18 -0.36 -8.49
CA TYR A 137 0.85 -0.91 -9.68
C TYR A 137 1.30 -2.34 -9.45
N GLY A 138 1.97 -2.60 -8.33
CA GLY A 138 2.43 -3.94 -7.95
C GLY A 138 1.30 -4.94 -7.85
N LEU A 139 0.17 -4.56 -7.25
CA LEU A 139 -1.04 -5.38 -7.21
C LEU A 139 -1.49 -5.81 -8.62
N CYS A 140 -1.55 -4.85 -9.55
CA CYS A 140 -1.97 -5.14 -10.92
C CYS A 140 -0.96 -5.99 -11.68
N TYR A 141 0.35 -5.79 -11.48
CA TYR A 141 1.38 -6.64 -12.09
C TYR A 141 1.28 -8.08 -11.58
N PHE A 142 1.20 -8.27 -10.26
CA PHE A 142 1.04 -9.58 -9.65
C PHE A 142 -0.20 -10.30 -10.17
N MET A 143 -1.36 -9.64 -10.10
CA MET A 143 -2.62 -10.24 -10.56
C MET A 143 -2.65 -10.52 -12.05
N ASN A 144 -2.06 -9.66 -12.89
CA ASN A 144 -1.99 -9.89 -14.32
C ASN A 144 -1.07 -11.06 -14.67
N ALA A 145 0.03 -11.23 -13.94
CA ALA A 145 0.91 -12.41 -14.09
C ALA A 145 0.14 -13.69 -13.73
N ALA A 146 -0.52 -13.72 -12.58
CA ALA A 146 -1.29 -14.85 -12.13
C ALA A 146 -2.47 -15.19 -13.07
N LEU A 147 -3.11 -14.18 -13.67
CA LEU A 147 -4.15 -14.38 -14.69
C LEU A 147 -3.56 -14.96 -15.98
N LYS A 148 -2.37 -14.52 -16.39
CA LYS A 148 -1.70 -15.08 -17.59
C LYS A 148 -1.38 -16.55 -17.44
N ASP A 149 -1.00 -17.02 -16.26
CA ASP A 149 -0.82 -18.45 -15.97
C ASP A 149 -2.13 -19.26 -16.12
N LYS A 150 -3.28 -18.60 -16.02
CA LYS A 150 -4.60 -19.18 -16.30
C LYS A 150 -5.09 -18.94 -17.72
N GLY A 151 -4.23 -18.42 -18.61
CA GLY A 151 -4.58 -18.17 -20.01
C GLY A 151 -5.46 -16.95 -20.26
N THR A 152 -5.54 -16.03 -19.31
CA THR A 152 -6.32 -14.78 -19.41
C THR A 152 -5.49 -13.57 -18.95
N SER A 153 -6.06 -12.38 -18.91
CA SER A 153 -5.37 -11.16 -18.47
C SER A 153 -6.39 -10.12 -18.00
N PHE A 154 -5.94 -8.90 -17.70
CA PHE A 154 -6.83 -7.76 -17.44
C PHE A 154 -7.59 -7.29 -18.69
N GLU A 155 -7.07 -7.57 -19.88
CA GLU A 155 -7.64 -7.10 -21.15
C GLU A 155 -9.13 -7.46 -21.28
N GLY A 156 -9.97 -6.46 -21.50
CA GLY A 156 -11.41 -6.61 -21.65
C GLY A 156 -12.19 -6.99 -20.37
N LYS A 157 -11.54 -7.08 -19.21
CA LYS A 157 -12.18 -7.46 -17.95
C LYS A 157 -12.87 -6.29 -17.27
N THR A 158 -14.02 -6.55 -16.67
CA THR A 158 -14.71 -5.62 -15.78
C THR A 158 -14.16 -5.75 -14.37
N ILE A 159 -13.72 -4.63 -13.80
CA ILE A 159 -12.99 -4.60 -12.53
C ILE A 159 -13.72 -3.71 -11.52
N VAL A 160 -13.81 -4.18 -10.29
CA VAL A 160 -14.28 -3.40 -9.14
C VAL A 160 -13.14 -3.20 -8.17
N VAL A 161 -12.90 -1.95 -7.77
CA VAL A 161 -11.85 -1.57 -6.81
C VAL A 161 -12.51 -0.90 -5.62
N SER A 162 -12.28 -1.37 -4.41
CA SER A 162 -12.73 -0.64 -3.22
C SER A 162 -11.73 0.43 -2.79
N GLY A 163 -12.22 1.44 -2.10
CA GLY A 163 -11.42 2.57 -1.68
C GLY A 163 -11.31 3.67 -2.74
N SER A 164 -10.67 4.74 -2.36
CA SER A 164 -10.32 5.89 -3.22
C SER A 164 -9.07 6.62 -2.70
N GLY A 165 -8.25 5.92 -1.95
CA GLY A 165 -6.92 6.35 -1.53
C GLY A 165 -5.84 5.92 -2.53
N ASN A 166 -4.56 6.12 -2.21
CA ASN A 166 -3.44 5.83 -3.10
C ASN A 166 -3.50 4.44 -3.75
N VAL A 167 -3.71 3.39 -2.96
CA VAL A 167 -3.73 2.02 -3.50
C VAL A 167 -4.82 1.87 -4.55
N ALA A 168 -6.04 2.34 -4.25
CA ALA A 168 -7.19 2.23 -5.16
C ALA A 168 -7.01 3.08 -6.44
N ILE A 169 -6.53 4.32 -6.31
CA ILE A 169 -6.29 5.24 -7.43
C ILE A 169 -5.28 4.61 -8.40
N TYR A 170 -4.14 4.17 -7.89
CA TYR A 170 -3.08 3.64 -8.75
C TYR A 170 -3.31 2.20 -9.21
N ALA A 171 -4.09 1.40 -8.47
CA ALA A 171 -4.63 0.14 -9.00
C ALA A 171 -5.58 0.39 -10.17
N THR A 172 -6.46 1.37 -10.06
CA THR A 172 -7.37 1.78 -11.15
C THR A 172 -6.58 2.25 -12.39
N GLU A 173 -5.55 3.07 -12.19
CA GLU A 173 -4.69 3.56 -13.27
C GLU A 173 -4.01 2.41 -14.01
N LYS A 174 -3.32 1.54 -13.26
CA LYS A 174 -2.58 0.43 -13.87
C LYS A 174 -3.51 -0.63 -14.46
N ALA A 175 -4.63 -0.95 -13.83
CA ALA A 175 -5.63 -1.87 -14.37
C ALA A 175 -6.17 -1.39 -15.72
N THR A 176 -6.44 -0.07 -15.84
CA THR A 176 -6.87 0.55 -17.10
C THR A 176 -5.77 0.50 -18.16
N GLN A 177 -4.51 0.78 -17.79
CA GLN A 177 -3.36 0.65 -18.70
C GLN A 177 -3.15 -0.79 -19.20
N LEU A 178 -3.55 -1.79 -18.42
CA LEU A 178 -3.50 -3.21 -18.79
C LEU A 178 -4.74 -3.68 -19.57
N GLY A 179 -5.61 -2.76 -20.02
CA GLY A 179 -6.77 -3.04 -20.85
C GLY A 179 -8.04 -3.41 -20.08
N GLY A 180 -8.03 -3.33 -18.76
CA GLY A 180 -9.21 -3.56 -17.92
C GLY A 180 -10.10 -2.34 -17.82
N LYS A 181 -11.38 -2.55 -17.56
CA LYS A 181 -12.36 -1.48 -17.30
C LYS A 181 -12.76 -1.47 -15.83
N VAL A 182 -12.24 -0.50 -15.07
CA VAL A 182 -12.66 -0.26 -13.70
C VAL A 182 -13.98 0.48 -13.68
N VAL A 183 -15.02 -0.11 -13.09
CA VAL A 183 -16.39 0.42 -13.12
C VAL A 183 -16.87 0.96 -11.77
N ALA A 184 -16.15 0.73 -10.70
CA ALA A 184 -16.57 1.20 -9.37
C ALA A 184 -15.39 1.51 -8.47
N LEU A 185 -15.58 2.53 -7.62
CA LEU A 185 -14.72 2.91 -6.49
C LEU A 185 -15.57 3.23 -5.27
N SER A 186 -14.99 3.11 -4.07
CA SER A 186 -15.69 3.43 -2.82
C SER A 186 -14.89 4.36 -1.90
N ASP A 187 -15.56 4.93 -0.92
CA ASP A 187 -14.95 5.45 0.29
C ASP A 187 -15.78 5.03 1.52
N SER A 188 -15.46 5.54 2.70
CA SER A 188 -16.15 5.15 3.94
C SER A 188 -17.64 5.51 3.98
N THR A 189 -18.15 6.32 3.05
CA THR A 189 -19.56 6.74 3.01
C THR A 189 -20.40 5.94 2.03
N GLY A 190 -19.78 5.47 0.93
CA GLY A 190 -20.49 4.73 -0.10
C GLY A 190 -19.61 4.41 -1.29
N TYR A 191 -20.22 4.11 -2.41
CA TYR A 191 -19.52 3.78 -3.64
C TYR A 191 -20.16 4.45 -4.88
N VAL A 192 -19.33 4.66 -5.88
CA VAL A 192 -19.77 5.07 -7.23
C VAL A 192 -19.67 3.89 -8.16
N TYR A 193 -20.65 3.80 -9.08
CA TYR A 193 -20.68 2.86 -10.18
C TYR A 193 -20.83 3.62 -11.49
N ASP A 194 -19.87 3.45 -12.38
CA ASP A 194 -19.87 4.02 -13.73
C ASP A 194 -19.66 2.90 -14.75
N PRO A 195 -20.72 2.42 -15.43
CA PRO A 195 -20.60 1.31 -16.37
C PRO A 195 -19.78 1.66 -17.63
N GLU A 196 -19.58 2.94 -17.90
CA GLU A 196 -18.70 3.40 -18.99
C GLU A 196 -17.21 3.35 -18.61
N GLY A 197 -16.90 3.15 -17.34
CA GLY A 197 -15.56 3.14 -16.76
C GLY A 197 -15.27 4.41 -15.95
N ILE A 198 -14.55 4.23 -14.86
CA ILE A 198 -14.18 5.31 -13.93
C ILE A 198 -13.29 6.34 -14.64
N ASP A 199 -13.70 7.60 -14.58
CA ASP A 199 -12.88 8.76 -14.94
C ASP A 199 -11.87 9.02 -13.81
N LEU A 200 -10.65 8.54 -14.00
CA LEU A 200 -9.60 8.63 -12.99
C LEU A 200 -9.15 10.07 -12.74
N ALA A 201 -9.20 10.95 -13.75
CA ALA A 201 -8.83 12.35 -13.58
C ALA A 201 -9.81 13.05 -12.63
N ALA A 202 -11.11 12.79 -12.76
CA ALA A 202 -12.11 13.27 -11.83
C ALA A 202 -11.89 12.74 -10.40
N VAL A 203 -11.52 11.46 -10.25
CA VAL A 203 -11.22 10.88 -8.94
C VAL A 203 -10.02 11.55 -8.31
N LYS A 204 -8.91 11.72 -9.05
CA LYS A 204 -7.70 12.40 -8.56
C LYS A 204 -8.00 13.84 -8.12
N GLU A 205 -8.74 14.58 -8.92
CA GLU A 205 -9.17 15.94 -8.57
C GLU A 205 -9.97 15.98 -7.25
N ILE A 206 -10.90 15.05 -7.07
CA ILE A 206 -11.71 14.97 -5.84
C ILE A 206 -10.86 14.57 -4.63
N LYS A 207 -10.02 13.56 -4.76
CA LYS A 207 -9.36 12.92 -3.62
C LYS A 207 -8.01 13.56 -3.26
N GLU A 208 -7.22 13.90 -4.25
CA GLU A 208 -5.85 14.40 -4.05
C GLU A 208 -5.84 15.93 -3.93
N VAL A 209 -6.63 16.64 -4.74
CA VAL A 209 -6.67 18.10 -4.76
C VAL A 209 -7.69 18.63 -3.75
N LYS A 210 -8.97 18.26 -3.90
CA LYS A 210 -10.08 18.79 -3.07
C LYS A 210 -10.24 18.09 -1.74
N ARG A 211 -9.65 16.90 -1.57
CA ARG A 211 -9.81 16.03 -0.38
C ARG A 211 -11.27 15.74 -0.04
N GLY A 212 -12.11 15.69 -1.08
CA GLY A 212 -13.55 15.47 -0.99
C GLY A 212 -13.96 14.01 -0.85
N ARG A 213 -15.26 13.76 -0.89
CA ARG A 213 -15.86 12.42 -0.85
C ARG A 213 -16.13 11.91 -2.25
N ILE A 214 -16.11 10.57 -2.43
CA ILE A 214 -16.32 9.95 -3.75
C ILE A 214 -17.70 10.29 -4.35
N LYS A 215 -18.68 10.60 -3.51
CA LYS A 215 -20.01 11.10 -3.95
C LYS A 215 -19.93 12.29 -4.89
N GLU A 216 -18.88 13.11 -4.77
CA GLU A 216 -18.69 14.27 -5.64
C GLU A 216 -18.38 13.90 -7.10
N TYR A 217 -18.08 12.63 -7.36
CA TYR A 217 -17.85 12.09 -8.69
C TYR A 217 -19.02 12.33 -9.64
N LEU A 218 -20.26 12.33 -9.12
CA LEU A 218 -21.47 12.64 -9.90
C LEU A 218 -21.49 14.03 -10.51
N LYS A 219 -20.70 14.98 -9.97
CA LYS A 219 -20.55 16.32 -10.55
C LYS A 219 -19.78 16.29 -11.89
N TYR A 220 -18.90 15.31 -12.06
CA TYR A 220 -18.07 15.11 -13.26
C TYR A 220 -18.69 14.10 -14.23
N ARG A 221 -19.36 13.09 -13.69
CA ARG A 221 -19.98 11.97 -14.42
C ARG A 221 -21.45 11.82 -13.99
N PRO A 222 -22.37 12.67 -14.50
CA PRO A 222 -23.77 12.68 -14.04
C PRO A 222 -24.56 11.40 -14.34
N LYS A 223 -24.07 10.56 -15.27
CA LYS A 223 -24.69 9.27 -15.61
C LYS A 223 -24.27 8.14 -14.68
N ALA A 224 -23.24 8.35 -13.86
CA ALA A 224 -22.81 7.37 -12.86
C ALA A 224 -23.82 7.32 -11.71
N GLU A 225 -23.80 6.21 -10.98
CA GLU A 225 -24.62 6.02 -9.79
C GLU A 225 -23.79 6.16 -8.54
N TYR A 226 -24.37 6.73 -7.48
CA TYR A 226 -23.81 6.67 -6.13
C TYR A 226 -24.78 5.97 -5.20
N LYS A 227 -24.26 5.10 -4.34
CA LYS A 227 -25.04 4.42 -3.28
C LYS A 227 -24.32 4.55 -1.94
N ASP A 228 -25.10 4.81 -0.90
CA ASP A 228 -24.60 4.83 0.48
C ASP A 228 -24.23 3.41 0.94
N GLY A 229 -23.24 3.30 1.82
CA GLY A 229 -22.75 2.01 2.34
C GLY A 229 -21.69 1.38 1.44
N CYS A 230 -20.43 1.44 1.89
CA CYS A 230 -19.27 1.01 1.09
C CYS A 230 -19.27 -0.48 0.73
N SER A 231 -19.81 -1.36 1.57
CA SER A 231 -19.86 -2.80 1.34
C SER A 231 -20.74 -3.22 0.16
N GLY A 232 -21.70 -2.37 -0.24
CA GLY A 232 -22.54 -2.60 -1.40
C GLY A 232 -21.78 -2.71 -2.73
N ILE A 233 -20.54 -2.20 -2.78
CA ILE A 233 -19.68 -2.30 -3.97
C ILE A 233 -19.48 -3.76 -4.43
N TRP A 234 -19.46 -4.71 -3.50
CA TRP A 234 -19.26 -6.13 -3.78
C TRP A 234 -20.47 -6.84 -4.41
N THR A 235 -21.60 -6.13 -4.53
CA THR A 235 -22.77 -6.63 -5.27
C THR A 235 -22.69 -6.40 -6.78
N ILE A 236 -21.75 -5.55 -7.21
CA ILE A 236 -21.54 -5.24 -8.63
C ILE A 236 -20.92 -6.47 -9.32
N LYS A 237 -21.49 -6.86 -10.45
CA LYS A 237 -20.94 -7.94 -11.28
C LYS A 237 -19.60 -7.49 -11.88
N CYS A 238 -18.56 -8.29 -11.64
CA CYS A 238 -17.21 -8.04 -12.16
C CYS A 238 -16.47 -9.34 -12.42
N ASP A 239 -15.44 -9.28 -13.26
CA ASP A 239 -14.51 -10.38 -13.49
C ASP A 239 -13.40 -10.39 -12.43
N ILE A 240 -12.95 -9.21 -12.01
CA ILE A 240 -11.84 -9.05 -11.05
C ILE A 240 -12.29 -8.10 -9.93
N ALA A 241 -12.06 -8.50 -8.68
CA ALA A 241 -12.28 -7.66 -7.51
C ALA A 241 -10.93 -7.32 -6.84
N LEU A 242 -10.68 -6.03 -6.63
CA LEU A 242 -9.46 -5.51 -6.00
C LEU A 242 -9.83 -4.75 -4.71
N PRO A 243 -9.88 -5.43 -3.55
CA PRO A 243 -10.11 -4.76 -2.27
C PRO A 243 -8.89 -3.94 -1.85
N CYS A 244 -9.03 -2.61 -1.93
CA CYS A 244 -7.95 -1.64 -1.72
C CYS A 244 -8.25 -0.61 -0.61
N ALA A 245 -9.31 -0.81 0.18
CA ALA A 245 -9.73 0.16 1.20
C ALA A 245 -9.20 -0.19 2.61
N THR A 246 -9.83 -1.14 3.27
CA THR A 246 -9.57 -1.42 4.69
C THR A 246 -9.55 -2.93 5.00
N GLN A 247 -9.03 -3.25 6.18
CA GLN A 247 -9.10 -4.63 6.68
C GLN A 247 -10.55 -5.08 6.90
N ASN A 248 -10.82 -6.37 6.68
CA ASN A 248 -12.11 -7.03 6.90
C ASN A 248 -13.29 -6.40 6.13
N GLU A 249 -13.03 -5.79 4.97
CA GLU A 249 -14.07 -5.18 4.14
C GLU A 249 -14.87 -6.21 3.31
N ILE A 250 -14.32 -7.39 3.07
CA ILE A 250 -15.01 -8.52 2.44
C ILE A 250 -15.28 -9.59 3.50
N ASN A 251 -16.53 -9.73 3.89
CA ASN A 251 -16.99 -10.80 4.75
C ASN A 251 -17.47 -12.02 3.91
N GLU A 252 -17.89 -13.09 4.58
CA GLU A 252 -18.36 -14.33 3.94
C GLU A 252 -19.52 -14.11 2.97
N GLU A 253 -20.47 -13.24 3.34
CA GLU A 253 -21.64 -12.93 2.51
C GLU A 253 -21.23 -12.20 1.22
N SER A 254 -20.41 -11.17 1.33
CA SER A 254 -19.85 -10.44 0.19
C SER A 254 -19.07 -11.36 -0.74
N ALA A 255 -18.27 -12.28 -0.19
CA ALA A 255 -17.54 -13.27 -0.97
C ALA A 255 -18.47 -14.21 -1.74
N LYS A 256 -19.53 -14.71 -1.11
CA LYS A 256 -20.56 -15.56 -1.78
C LYS A 256 -21.25 -14.82 -2.91
N ILE A 257 -21.54 -13.52 -2.74
CA ILE A 257 -22.14 -12.68 -3.78
C ILE A 257 -21.18 -12.53 -4.97
N LEU A 258 -19.90 -12.23 -4.72
CA LEU A 258 -18.88 -12.11 -5.77
C LEU A 258 -18.74 -13.42 -6.57
N VAL A 259 -18.67 -14.54 -5.90
CA VAL A 259 -18.61 -15.88 -6.54
C VAL A 259 -19.87 -16.15 -7.36
N LYS A 260 -21.05 -15.90 -6.80
CA LYS A 260 -22.33 -16.05 -7.51
C LYS A 260 -22.42 -15.17 -8.76
N ASN A 261 -21.85 -13.97 -8.71
CA ASN A 261 -21.79 -13.02 -9.82
C ASN A 261 -20.72 -13.36 -10.87
N GLY A 262 -19.92 -14.42 -10.64
CA GLY A 262 -18.96 -14.95 -11.60
C GLY A 262 -17.59 -14.27 -11.55
N VAL A 263 -17.16 -13.73 -10.38
CA VAL A 263 -15.80 -13.23 -10.21
C VAL A 263 -14.77 -14.33 -10.53
N GLN A 264 -13.73 -14.00 -11.28
CA GLN A 264 -12.68 -14.92 -11.70
C GLN A 264 -11.43 -14.79 -10.84
N ALA A 265 -11.17 -13.58 -10.35
CA ALA A 265 -10.00 -13.28 -9.54
C ALA A 265 -10.29 -12.24 -8.46
N VAL A 266 -9.64 -12.40 -7.31
CA VAL A 266 -9.63 -11.45 -6.20
C VAL A 266 -8.18 -11.15 -5.83
N GLY A 267 -7.76 -9.88 -5.86
CA GLY A 267 -6.40 -9.47 -5.51
C GLY A 267 -6.39 -8.45 -4.38
N GLU A 268 -5.78 -8.76 -3.27
CA GLU A 268 -5.80 -7.95 -2.06
C GLU A 268 -4.78 -6.80 -2.08
N GLY A 269 -5.24 -5.57 -2.34
CA GLY A 269 -4.43 -4.36 -2.27
C GLY A 269 -4.29 -3.79 -0.86
N ALA A 270 -5.34 -3.86 -0.05
CA ALA A 270 -5.30 -3.50 1.36
C ALA A 270 -4.64 -4.60 2.22
N ASN A 271 -4.34 -4.30 3.48
CA ASN A 271 -3.85 -5.31 4.41
C ASN A 271 -5.05 -6.08 5.01
N MET A 272 -5.08 -7.38 4.81
CA MET A 272 -6.13 -8.31 5.29
C MET A 272 -7.56 -7.82 4.99
N PRO A 273 -7.91 -7.50 3.74
CA PRO A 273 -9.23 -6.96 3.41
C PRO A 273 -10.33 -8.04 3.46
N SER A 274 -9.98 -9.31 3.23
CA SER A 274 -10.91 -10.43 3.34
C SER A 274 -10.84 -11.08 4.71
N THR A 275 -11.99 -11.43 5.29
CA THR A 275 -12.02 -12.27 6.48
C THR A 275 -11.57 -13.70 6.14
N ILE A 276 -11.27 -14.51 7.16
CA ILE A 276 -10.88 -15.93 6.95
C ILE A 276 -12.00 -16.69 6.26
N GLU A 277 -13.25 -16.45 6.65
CA GLU A 277 -14.44 -17.07 6.05
C GLU A 277 -14.57 -16.67 4.57
N ALA A 278 -14.38 -15.40 4.24
CA ALA A 278 -14.39 -14.92 2.86
C ALA A 278 -13.29 -15.58 2.02
N THR A 279 -12.07 -15.66 2.56
CA THR A 279 -10.95 -16.33 1.90
C THR A 279 -11.27 -17.80 1.61
N ASN A 280 -11.85 -18.52 2.57
CA ASN A 280 -12.26 -19.91 2.39
C ASN A 280 -13.33 -20.05 1.28
N VAL A 281 -14.28 -19.10 1.19
CA VAL A 281 -15.27 -19.09 0.10
C VAL A 281 -14.58 -18.98 -1.27
N PHE A 282 -13.62 -18.08 -1.43
CA PHE A 282 -12.88 -17.91 -2.68
C PHE A 282 -12.06 -19.17 -3.05
N LEU A 283 -11.31 -19.71 -2.10
CA LEU A 283 -10.49 -20.91 -2.32
C LEU A 283 -11.34 -22.13 -2.66
N ASN A 284 -12.45 -22.37 -1.94
CA ASN A 284 -13.35 -23.49 -2.19
C ASN A 284 -14.08 -23.37 -3.55
N ALA A 285 -14.31 -22.15 -4.02
CA ALA A 285 -14.89 -21.89 -5.33
C ALA A 285 -13.86 -21.93 -6.49
N GLY A 286 -12.57 -22.15 -6.20
CA GLY A 286 -11.52 -22.18 -7.21
C GLY A 286 -11.20 -20.80 -7.83
N ILE A 287 -11.55 -19.72 -7.14
CA ILE A 287 -11.26 -18.35 -7.58
C ILE A 287 -9.74 -18.10 -7.47
N LEU A 288 -9.17 -17.46 -8.47
CA LEU A 288 -7.78 -17.00 -8.39
C LEU A 288 -7.65 -15.96 -7.28
N PHE A 289 -6.96 -16.31 -6.19
CA PHE A 289 -6.84 -15.46 -5.01
C PHE A 289 -5.39 -14.97 -4.82
N GLY A 290 -5.19 -13.67 -4.88
CA GLY A 290 -3.91 -13.01 -4.61
C GLY A 290 -3.90 -12.46 -3.18
N PRO A 291 -3.23 -13.14 -2.21
CA PRO A 291 -3.22 -12.73 -0.81
C PRO A 291 -2.43 -11.43 -0.61
N ALA A 292 -2.86 -10.61 0.34
CA ALA A 292 -2.33 -9.27 0.61
C ALA A 292 -0.81 -9.21 0.70
N LYS A 293 -0.19 -10.14 1.42
CA LYS A 293 1.27 -10.11 1.66
C LYS A 293 2.10 -10.27 0.38
N ALA A 294 1.57 -10.99 -0.61
CA ALA A 294 2.17 -11.09 -1.94
C ALA A 294 1.67 -9.95 -2.85
N ALA A 295 0.37 -9.84 -3.03
CA ALA A 295 -0.24 -8.94 -3.99
C ALA A 295 0.05 -7.45 -3.71
N ASN A 296 0.13 -7.02 -2.44
CA ASN A 296 0.41 -5.63 -2.08
C ASN A 296 1.88 -5.34 -1.71
N ALA A 297 2.81 -6.23 -2.06
CA ALA A 297 4.23 -6.06 -1.74
C ALA A 297 4.93 -4.94 -2.54
N GLY A 298 4.28 -4.37 -3.56
CA GLY A 298 4.88 -3.32 -4.41
C GLY A 298 5.45 -2.14 -3.63
N GLY A 299 4.78 -1.72 -2.56
CA GLY A 299 5.27 -0.62 -1.72
C GLY A 299 6.60 -0.92 -1.04
N VAL A 300 6.79 -2.12 -0.49
CA VAL A 300 8.07 -2.51 0.13
C VAL A 300 9.12 -2.83 -0.93
N ALA A 301 8.74 -3.40 -2.06
CA ALA A 301 9.64 -3.61 -3.19
C ALA A 301 10.25 -2.28 -3.66
N THR A 302 9.44 -1.25 -3.90
CA THR A 302 9.93 0.07 -4.27
C THR A 302 10.76 0.74 -3.17
N SER A 303 10.43 0.48 -1.89
CA SER A 303 11.29 0.92 -0.79
C SER A 303 12.69 0.27 -0.83
N ALA A 304 12.79 -1.00 -1.22
CA ALA A 304 14.10 -1.65 -1.43
C ALA A 304 14.83 -1.07 -2.66
N LEU A 305 14.10 -0.72 -3.72
CA LEU A 305 14.68 0.00 -4.87
C LEU A 305 15.21 1.38 -4.48
N GLU A 306 14.56 2.08 -3.54
CA GLU A 306 15.08 3.31 -2.94
C GLU A 306 16.42 3.05 -2.22
N MET A 307 16.51 1.96 -1.44
CA MET A 307 17.77 1.57 -0.80
C MET A 307 18.87 1.29 -1.82
N CYS A 308 18.58 0.61 -2.92
CA CYS A 308 19.53 0.38 -4.01
C CYS A 308 20.05 1.71 -4.60
N GLN A 309 19.15 2.63 -4.92
CA GLN A 309 19.51 3.95 -5.45
C GLN A 309 20.38 4.73 -4.46
N ASN A 310 20.05 4.66 -3.15
CA ASN A 310 20.85 5.32 -2.12
C ASN A 310 22.27 4.72 -2.01
N SER A 311 22.41 3.40 -2.10
CA SER A 311 23.72 2.74 -2.09
C SER A 311 24.57 3.12 -3.30
N MET A 312 23.94 3.27 -4.46
CA MET A 312 24.61 3.67 -5.71
C MET A 312 24.87 5.18 -5.78
N ARG A 313 24.18 5.99 -4.94
CA ARG A 313 24.14 7.45 -5.05
C ARG A 313 23.70 7.95 -6.42
N TYR A 314 22.75 7.23 -7.02
CA TYR A 314 22.21 7.50 -8.35
C TYR A 314 20.70 7.28 -8.37
N SER A 315 19.96 8.19 -8.99
CA SER A 315 18.49 8.12 -9.09
C SER A 315 18.07 7.55 -10.44
N TRP A 316 17.12 6.62 -10.41
CA TRP A 316 16.48 6.07 -11.62
C TRP A 316 15.30 6.93 -12.06
N THR A 317 14.97 6.87 -13.34
CA THR A 317 13.73 7.47 -13.87
C THR A 317 12.49 6.72 -13.36
N PHE A 318 11.33 7.31 -13.58
CA PHE A 318 10.06 6.65 -13.23
C PHE A 318 9.92 5.29 -13.95
N GLU A 319 10.23 5.26 -15.23
CA GLU A 319 10.15 4.06 -16.09
C GLU A 319 11.10 2.97 -15.62
N GLU A 320 12.31 3.32 -15.22
CA GLU A 320 13.29 2.37 -14.68
C GLU A 320 12.81 1.76 -13.36
N VAL A 321 12.24 2.57 -12.46
CA VAL A 321 11.68 2.08 -11.19
C VAL A 321 10.45 1.21 -11.45
N ASP A 322 9.54 1.63 -12.33
CA ASP A 322 8.32 0.86 -12.67
C ASP A 322 8.65 -0.47 -13.34
N ALA A 323 9.63 -0.50 -14.25
CA ALA A 323 10.09 -1.74 -14.86
C ALA A 323 10.65 -2.74 -13.82
N LYS A 324 11.51 -2.25 -12.90
CA LYS A 324 12.05 -3.08 -11.81
C LYS A 324 10.96 -3.54 -10.84
N LEU A 325 10.00 -2.67 -10.53
CA LEU A 325 8.84 -3.04 -9.71
C LEU A 325 8.04 -4.16 -10.38
N LYS A 326 7.77 -4.04 -11.68
CA LYS A 326 7.09 -5.09 -12.44
C LYS A 326 7.85 -6.41 -12.38
N ASP A 327 9.16 -6.40 -12.61
CA ASP A 327 9.98 -7.61 -12.55
C ASP A 327 9.90 -8.29 -11.17
N ILE A 328 9.97 -7.52 -10.09
CA ILE A 328 9.85 -8.04 -8.71
C ILE A 328 8.48 -8.65 -8.45
N MET A 329 7.42 -8.03 -8.95
CA MET A 329 6.05 -8.48 -8.67
C MET A 329 5.60 -9.66 -9.54
N VAL A 330 6.30 -9.94 -10.63
CA VAL A 330 5.98 -11.03 -11.57
C VAL A 330 6.82 -12.29 -11.28
N ASN A 331 8.03 -12.13 -10.75
CA ASN A 331 8.92 -13.24 -10.38
C ASN A 331 8.65 -13.77 -8.97
#